data_c1c7b52eb3d5b09a3e6e91c166084b51
#
_entry.id   c1c7b52eb3d5b09a3e6e91c166084b51
#
_cell.length_a   1.000
_cell.length_b   1.000
_cell.length_c   1.000
_cell.angle_alpha   90.00
_cell.angle_beta   90.00
_cell.angle_gamma   90.00
#
_symmetry.space_group_name_H-M   'P 1'
#
loop_
_entity.id
_entity.type
_entity.pdbx_description
1 polymer ?
#
loop_
_entity_poly.entity_id
_entity_poly.type
_entity_poly.pdbx_seq_one_letter_code
_entity_poly.pdbx_strand_id
1 'polypeptide(L)'
;SPDRTKVAVENQQPGTRSWMLDRTAIDPASRYRCPWVEGYASRTRVMAGESISFFVSTQPASHFQIDIYRMGYYQGHGGRHMGSWGPLQGKAQPTPNPGSKRLQDCHWAPCLKLIIPSDWLSGVYLAKLTEHHSSMQSYVIFIVKDQRQADFMFQCSDHTWQAYNRWPNQFSLYDNGQSQWYWGGGVEVGFNRPYGKYCQILDAPLSTGSGEFLLWEFPLAYWMESHGYDLTYVSNQDTHQYPEE
;
A
#
# COMPACT_ATOMS: atom_id res chain seq x y z
N SER A 1 19.32 25.91 -19.09
CA SER A 1 18.04 25.39 -18.59
C SER A 1 18.16 25.21 -17.09
N PRO A 2 17.18 25.58 -16.31
CA PRO A 2 17.21 25.24 -14.89
C PRO A 2 17.35 23.73 -14.78
N ASP A 3 18.25 23.27 -13.90
CA ASP A 3 18.46 21.86 -13.67
C ASP A 3 17.11 21.24 -13.27
N ARG A 4 16.65 20.30 -14.09
CA ARG A 4 15.37 19.61 -13.80
C ARG A 4 15.56 18.77 -12.56
N THR A 5 14.60 18.82 -11.66
CA THR A 5 14.59 17.95 -10.48
C THR A 5 14.53 16.48 -10.87
N LYS A 6 15.02 15.57 -10.01
CA LYS A 6 14.93 14.13 -10.28
C LYS A 6 13.48 13.66 -10.43
N VAL A 7 12.56 14.26 -9.68
CA VAL A 7 11.13 13.99 -9.81
C VAL A 7 10.61 14.41 -11.19
N ALA A 8 11.02 15.57 -11.69
CA ALA A 8 10.62 16.03 -13.02
C ALA A 8 11.16 15.12 -14.13
N VAL A 9 12.38 14.61 -13.98
CA VAL A 9 12.99 13.65 -14.93
C VAL A 9 12.26 12.30 -14.85
N GLU A 10 11.96 11.81 -13.65
CA GLU A 10 11.22 10.57 -13.44
C GLU A 10 9.83 10.65 -14.12
N ASN A 11 9.13 11.76 -13.98
CA ASN A 11 7.81 11.94 -14.57
C ASN A 11 7.80 12.08 -16.10
N GLN A 12 8.96 12.10 -16.75
CA GLN A 12 9.08 11.98 -18.21
C GLN A 12 9.13 10.54 -18.70
N GLN A 13 9.31 9.58 -17.78
CA GLN A 13 9.24 8.16 -18.13
C GLN A 13 7.82 7.78 -18.56
N PRO A 14 7.68 6.75 -19.40
CA PRO A 14 6.35 6.30 -19.82
C PRO A 14 5.45 5.93 -18.65
N GLY A 15 4.31 6.57 -18.55
CA GLY A 15 3.27 6.25 -17.58
C GLY A 15 2.25 5.26 -18.14
N THR A 16 1.46 4.70 -17.24
CA THR A 16 0.34 3.80 -17.58
C THR A 16 -0.78 3.95 -16.56
N ARG A 17 -2.01 3.69 -16.97
CA ARG A 17 -3.17 3.57 -16.08
C ARG A 17 -3.42 2.14 -15.60
N SER A 18 -2.60 1.18 -16.03
CA SER A 18 -2.77 -0.22 -15.64
C SER A 18 -2.56 -0.49 -14.14
N TRP A 19 -2.09 0.50 -13.38
CA TRP A 19 -2.05 0.43 -11.92
C TRP A 19 -3.46 0.38 -11.30
N MET A 20 -4.48 0.90 -11.96
CA MET A 20 -5.85 0.91 -11.43
C MET A 20 -6.39 -0.51 -11.32
N LEU A 21 -7.17 -0.75 -10.25
CA LEU A 21 -7.95 -1.97 -10.15
C LEU A 21 -9.17 -1.85 -11.07
N ASP A 22 -9.42 -2.87 -11.87
CA ASP A 22 -10.57 -2.97 -12.74
C ASP A 22 -11.47 -4.17 -12.39
N ARG A 23 -10.97 -5.09 -11.57
CA ARG A 23 -11.72 -6.25 -11.10
C ARG A 23 -11.41 -6.56 -9.64
N THR A 24 -12.24 -6.07 -8.75
CA THR A 24 -12.15 -6.33 -7.32
C THR A 24 -13.53 -6.56 -6.74
N ALA A 25 -13.58 -7.30 -5.66
CA ALA A 25 -14.79 -7.52 -4.89
C ALA A 25 -14.46 -7.57 -3.40
N ILE A 26 -15.40 -7.13 -2.60
CA ILE A 26 -15.34 -7.25 -1.15
C ILE A 26 -16.24 -8.39 -0.73
N ASP A 27 -15.71 -9.28 0.11
CA ASP A 27 -16.47 -10.37 0.70
C ASP A 27 -17.62 -9.82 1.57
N PRO A 28 -18.88 -10.14 1.25
CA PRO A 28 -20.03 -9.63 2.01
C PRO A 28 -20.02 -10.05 3.49
N ALA A 29 -19.42 -11.19 3.82
CA ALA A 29 -19.38 -11.69 5.19
C ALA A 29 -18.45 -10.87 6.07
N SER A 30 -17.26 -10.54 5.58
CA SER A 30 -16.28 -9.70 6.30
C SER A 30 -16.57 -8.21 6.15
N ARG A 31 -17.11 -7.79 5.01
CA ARG A 31 -17.34 -6.41 4.58
C ARG A 31 -16.07 -5.60 4.28
N TYR A 32 -14.87 -6.14 4.55
CA TYR A 32 -13.63 -5.38 4.48
C TYR A 32 -12.51 -6.08 3.70
N ARG A 33 -12.68 -7.36 3.38
CA ARG A 33 -11.64 -8.18 2.75
C ARG A 33 -11.93 -8.43 1.27
N CYS A 34 -10.84 -8.59 0.52
CA CYS A 34 -10.82 -9.24 -0.78
C CYS A 34 -10.07 -10.58 -0.63
N PRO A 35 -10.71 -11.64 -0.11
CA PRO A 35 -10.01 -12.88 0.26
C PRO A 35 -9.47 -13.64 -0.95
N TRP A 36 -9.95 -13.36 -2.14
CA TRP A 36 -9.43 -13.97 -3.39
C TRP A 36 -7.95 -13.66 -3.59
N VAL A 37 -7.53 -12.43 -3.26
CA VAL A 37 -6.12 -12.04 -3.21
C VAL A 37 -5.96 -10.83 -2.30
N GLU A 38 -5.15 -10.98 -1.29
CA GLU A 38 -4.82 -9.90 -0.35
C GLU A 38 -3.42 -10.11 0.23
N GLY A 39 -2.77 -9.05 0.64
CA GLY A 39 -1.41 -9.15 1.15
C GLY A 39 -0.93 -7.91 1.88
N TYR A 40 0.27 -8.05 2.44
CA TYR A 40 0.99 -6.97 3.09
C TYR A 40 2.50 -7.13 2.89
N ALA A 41 3.24 -6.07 3.14
CA ALA A 41 4.70 -6.06 3.04
C ALA A 41 5.35 -6.20 4.42
N SER A 42 6.58 -6.71 4.45
CA SER A 42 7.37 -6.88 5.68
C SER A 42 7.70 -5.57 6.38
N ARG A 43 7.62 -4.46 5.67
CA ARG A 43 7.85 -3.11 6.20
C ARG A 43 7.05 -2.09 5.40
N THR A 44 6.67 -1.00 6.06
CA THR A 44 5.91 0.10 5.41
C THR A 44 6.81 0.91 4.49
N ARG A 45 8.09 1.04 4.84
CA ARG A 45 9.11 1.78 4.10
C ARG A 45 10.37 0.96 3.93
N VAL A 46 11.05 1.17 2.83
CA VAL A 46 12.28 0.48 2.48
C VAL A 46 13.20 1.46 1.74
N MET A 47 14.51 1.40 2.03
CA MET A 47 15.49 2.15 1.26
C MET A 47 15.71 1.50 -0.10
N ALA A 48 15.94 2.29 -1.13
CA ALA A 48 16.46 1.77 -2.38
C ALA A 48 17.75 0.97 -2.11
N GLY A 49 17.85 -0.24 -2.68
CA GLY A 49 18.94 -1.19 -2.41
C GLY A 49 18.68 -2.18 -1.28
N GLU A 50 17.72 -1.92 -0.41
CA GLU A 50 17.32 -2.86 0.65
C GLU A 50 16.27 -3.86 0.16
N SER A 51 16.02 -4.89 0.96
CA SER A 51 15.02 -5.91 0.65
C SER A 51 13.69 -5.67 1.36
N ILE A 52 12.61 -6.01 0.66
CA ILE A 52 11.25 -6.11 1.17
C ILE A 52 10.67 -7.46 0.84
N SER A 53 9.88 -8.03 1.74
CA SER A 53 9.15 -9.28 1.50
C SER A 53 7.66 -9.01 1.39
N PHE A 54 7.00 -9.78 0.53
CA PHE A 54 5.55 -9.74 0.33
C PHE A 54 4.93 -11.01 0.87
N PHE A 55 3.82 -10.85 1.58
CA PHE A 55 3.02 -11.91 2.16
C PHE A 55 1.64 -11.84 1.53
N VAL A 56 1.27 -12.86 0.77
CA VAL A 56 0.02 -12.87 0.00
C VAL A 56 -0.78 -14.12 0.32
N SER A 57 -2.07 -13.94 0.47
CA SER A 57 -3.06 -15.02 0.59
C SER A 57 -3.97 -15.03 -0.62
N THR A 58 -4.21 -16.21 -1.17
CA THR A 58 -5.25 -16.44 -2.18
C THR A 58 -6.23 -17.48 -1.67
N GLN A 59 -7.52 -17.18 -1.72
CA GLN A 59 -8.56 -18.11 -1.30
C GLN A 59 -9.68 -18.15 -2.35
N PRO A 60 -9.85 -19.29 -3.02
CA PRO A 60 -9.07 -20.55 -2.92
C PRO A 60 -7.62 -20.37 -3.38
N ALA A 61 -6.77 -21.36 -3.04
CA ALA A 61 -5.38 -21.38 -3.49
C ALA A 61 -5.30 -21.29 -5.01
N SER A 62 -4.50 -20.37 -5.51
CA SER A 62 -4.41 -20.06 -6.94
C SER A 62 -3.08 -19.39 -7.27
N HIS A 63 -2.69 -19.40 -8.54
CA HIS A 63 -1.58 -18.57 -8.99
C HIS A 63 -1.98 -17.11 -9.04
N PHE A 64 -1.01 -16.23 -8.81
CA PHE A 64 -1.18 -14.78 -8.88
C PHE A 64 0.08 -14.09 -9.41
N GLN A 65 -0.09 -12.86 -9.81
CA GLN A 65 0.99 -11.99 -10.28
C GLN A 65 1.07 -10.73 -9.44
N ILE A 66 2.28 -10.21 -9.31
CA ILE A 66 2.55 -8.92 -8.69
C ILE A 66 3.09 -7.98 -9.76
N ASP A 67 2.41 -6.86 -9.98
CA ASP A 67 2.87 -5.76 -10.82
C ASP A 67 3.10 -4.54 -9.94
N ILE A 68 4.33 -4.01 -9.92
CA ILE A 68 4.67 -2.87 -9.07
C ILE A 68 4.68 -1.59 -9.89
N TYR A 69 4.05 -0.55 -9.35
CA TYR A 69 3.95 0.77 -9.94
C TYR A 69 4.46 1.83 -8.96
N ARG A 70 5.29 2.76 -9.46
CA ARG A 70 5.56 4.01 -8.74
C ARG A 70 4.44 5.00 -9.03
N MET A 71 3.88 5.59 -8.01
CA MET A 71 2.82 6.58 -8.13
C MET A 71 3.40 7.98 -8.30
N GLY A 72 2.83 8.77 -9.22
CA GLY A 72 3.26 10.12 -9.53
C GLY A 72 2.33 10.77 -10.54
N TYR A 73 2.85 11.64 -11.39
CA TYR A 73 2.09 12.31 -12.44
C TYR A 73 2.12 11.56 -13.77
N TYR A 74 3.32 11.32 -14.33
CA TYR A 74 3.58 10.60 -15.59
C TYR A 74 2.65 11.02 -16.73
N GLN A 75 2.65 12.31 -17.07
CA GLN A 75 1.81 12.94 -18.11
C GLN A 75 0.30 12.64 -17.93
N GLY A 76 -0.18 12.56 -16.70
CA GLY A 76 -1.58 12.32 -16.40
C GLY A 76 -1.97 10.85 -16.24
N HIS A 77 -1.03 9.90 -16.43
CA HIS A 77 -1.29 8.49 -16.24
C HIS A 77 -1.33 8.07 -14.76
N GLY A 78 -0.64 8.79 -13.88
CA GLY A 78 -0.67 8.59 -12.45
C GLY A 78 0.28 7.52 -11.91
N GLY A 79 0.81 6.63 -12.74
CA GLY A 79 1.72 5.58 -12.34
C GLY A 79 2.66 5.15 -13.44
N ARG A 80 3.83 4.65 -13.03
CA ARG A 80 4.82 4.02 -13.91
C ARG A 80 4.98 2.55 -13.51
N HIS A 81 4.88 1.65 -14.50
CA HIS A 81 5.16 0.23 -14.28
C HIS A 81 6.64 0.00 -14.03
N MET A 82 6.98 -0.59 -12.90
CA MET A 82 8.36 -0.79 -12.46
C MET A 82 8.82 -2.24 -12.65
N GLY A 83 7.92 -3.20 -12.71
CA GLY A 83 8.23 -4.60 -12.94
C GLY A 83 7.08 -5.54 -12.60
N SER A 84 7.22 -6.79 -13.04
CA SER A 84 6.24 -7.86 -12.84
C SER A 84 6.92 -9.11 -12.32
N TRP A 85 6.28 -9.79 -11.38
CA TRP A 85 6.74 -11.04 -10.80
C TRP A 85 5.61 -12.06 -10.79
N GLY A 86 5.88 -13.24 -11.33
CA GLY A 86 4.91 -14.34 -11.38
C GLY A 86 4.93 -15.09 -12.70
N PRO A 87 4.05 -16.11 -12.85
CA PRO A 87 3.03 -16.51 -11.86
C PRO A 87 3.67 -17.07 -10.59
N LEU A 88 3.15 -16.62 -9.44
CA LEU A 88 3.54 -17.13 -8.12
C LEU A 88 2.47 -18.09 -7.60
N GLN A 89 2.87 -19.13 -6.88
CA GLN A 89 1.93 -20.04 -6.25
C GLN A 89 1.33 -19.39 -5.00
N GLY A 90 0.04 -19.08 -5.04
CA GLY A 90 -0.72 -18.63 -3.91
C GLY A 90 -1.30 -19.77 -3.09
N LYS A 91 -1.52 -19.50 -1.81
CA LYS A 91 -2.20 -20.39 -0.88
C LYS A 91 -3.06 -19.58 0.08
N ALA A 92 -4.10 -20.19 0.62
CA ALA A 92 -4.87 -19.58 1.70
C ALA A 92 -3.99 -19.48 2.95
N GLN A 93 -3.86 -18.29 3.48
CA GLN A 93 -3.14 -18.01 4.72
C GLN A 93 -4.13 -17.85 5.87
N PRO A 94 -3.76 -18.22 7.10
CA PRO A 94 -4.69 -18.15 8.21
C PRO A 94 -5.04 -16.71 8.58
N THR A 95 -6.31 -16.48 8.88
CA THR A 95 -6.72 -15.26 9.57
C THR A 95 -6.30 -15.38 11.03
N PRO A 96 -5.54 -14.42 11.58
CA PRO A 96 -5.09 -14.51 12.96
C PRO A 96 -6.27 -14.41 13.92
N ASN A 97 -6.24 -15.21 14.98
CA ASN A 97 -7.17 -15.05 16.09
C ASN A 97 -6.88 -13.73 16.83
N PRO A 98 -7.91 -13.05 17.34
CA PRO A 98 -7.70 -11.88 18.18
C PRO A 98 -6.87 -12.21 19.41
N GLY A 99 -5.74 -11.53 19.56
CA GLY A 99 -4.89 -11.59 20.75
C GLY A 99 -5.37 -10.64 21.86
N SER A 100 -4.45 -10.25 22.74
CA SER A 100 -4.68 -9.23 23.75
C SER A 100 -5.17 -7.94 23.09
N LYS A 101 -6.18 -7.29 23.69
CA LYS A 101 -6.83 -6.07 23.15
C LYS A 101 -7.21 -6.19 21.66
N ARG A 102 -7.55 -7.38 21.22
CA ARG A 102 -7.96 -7.73 19.86
C ARG A 102 -6.89 -7.49 18.78
N LEU A 103 -5.62 -7.41 19.15
CA LEU A 103 -4.54 -7.35 18.15
C LEU A 103 -4.61 -8.59 17.25
N GLN A 104 -4.71 -8.37 15.96
CA GLN A 104 -4.68 -9.40 14.92
C GLN A 104 -3.45 -9.19 14.04
N ASP A 105 -2.38 -9.88 14.36
CA ASP A 105 -1.10 -9.80 13.69
C ASP A 105 -0.87 -11.07 12.86
N CYS A 106 -0.68 -10.91 11.57
CA CYS A 106 -0.48 -12.02 10.65
C CYS A 106 0.95 -12.54 10.75
N HIS A 107 1.08 -13.86 10.69
CA HIS A 107 2.37 -14.57 10.60
C HIS A 107 2.39 -15.42 9.32
N TRP A 108 2.10 -14.78 8.18
CA TRP A 108 2.03 -15.46 6.91
C TRP A 108 3.42 -15.84 6.39
N ALA A 109 3.47 -16.89 5.57
CA ALA A 109 4.69 -17.23 4.85
C ALA A 109 4.94 -16.23 3.72
N PRO A 110 6.18 -15.76 3.52
CA PRO A 110 6.50 -14.86 2.42
C PRO A 110 6.36 -15.59 1.07
N CYS A 111 5.88 -14.89 0.07
CA CYS A 111 5.79 -15.42 -1.31
C CYS A 111 6.85 -14.84 -2.24
N LEU A 112 7.37 -13.66 -1.94
CA LEU A 112 8.38 -12.97 -2.72
C LEU A 112 9.25 -12.13 -1.80
N LYS A 113 10.57 -12.22 -2.01
CA LYS A 113 11.55 -11.27 -1.44
C LYS A 113 12.19 -10.51 -2.60
N LEU A 114 12.06 -9.20 -2.58
CA LEU A 114 12.56 -8.31 -3.62
C LEU A 114 13.63 -7.39 -3.04
N ILE A 115 14.76 -7.28 -3.72
CA ILE A 115 15.72 -6.19 -3.48
C ILE A 115 15.26 -5.01 -4.31
N ILE A 116 14.96 -3.89 -3.64
CA ILE A 116 14.54 -2.67 -4.34
C ILE A 116 15.72 -2.15 -5.16
N PRO A 117 15.57 -2.01 -6.49
CA PRO A 117 16.64 -1.48 -7.33
C PRO A 117 17.13 -0.11 -6.83
N SER A 118 18.43 0.10 -6.86
CA SER A 118 19.05 1.33 -6.34
C SER A 118 18.68 2.59 -7.14
N ASP A 119 18.18 2.41 -8.36
CA ASP A 119 17.72 3.48 -9.26
C ASP A 119 16.22 3.80 -9.10
N TRP A 120 15.51 3.09 -8.24
CA TRP A 120 14.11 3.44 -7.94
C TRP A 120 14.08 4.71 -7.11
N LEU A 121 13.48 5.75 -7.67
CA LEU A 121 13.32 7.03 -6.99
C LEU A 121 12.36 6.91 -5.81
N SER A 122 12.62 7.67 -4.74
CA SER A 122 11.70 7.80 -3.62
C SER A 122 10.28 8.09 -4.10
N GLY A 123 9.32 7.43 -3.48
CA GLY A 123 7.91 7.55 -3.86
C GLY A 123 7.04 6.56 -3.12
N VAL A 124 5.75 6.66 -3.37
CA VAL A 124 4.78 5.65 -2.97
C VAL A 124 4.63 4.64 -4.11
N TYR A 125 4.74 3.36 -3.76
CA TYR A 125 4.66 2.25 -4.70
C TYR A 125 3.46 1.38 -4.36
N LEU A 126 2.72 0.98 -5.41
CA LEU A 126 1.63 0.04 -5.30
C LEU A 126 2.03 -1.27 -5.98
N ALA A 127 2.06 -2.35 -5.21
CA ALA A 127 2.11 -3.70 -5.74
C ALA A 127 0.69 -4.17 -6.02
N LYS A 128 0.30 -4.21 -7.29
CA LYS A 128 -0.99 -4.71 -7.73
C LYS A 128 -0.94 -6.23 -7.80
N LEU A 129 -1.76 -6.87 -7.00
CA LEU A 129 -1.93 -8.31 -6.98
C LEU A 129 -3.07 -8.68 -7.94
N THR A 130 -2.84 -9.63 -8.82
CA THR A 130 -3.88 -10.18 -9.72
C THR A 130 -3.91 -11.69 -9.57
N GLU A 131 -5.00 -12.22 -9.07
CA GLU A 131 -5.23 -13.65 -8.94
C GLU A 131 -5.73 -14.20 -10.28
N HIS A 132 -5.19 -15.35 -10.71
CA HIS A 132 -5.40 -15.82 -12.09
C HIS A 132 -6.70 -16.57 -12.31
N HIS A 133 -7.31 -17.15 -11.29
CA HIS A 133 -8.54 -17.93 -11.45
C HIS A 133 -9.78 -17.00 -11.60
N SER A 134 -9.94 -16.06 -10.68
CA SER A 134 -11.06 -15.11 -10.67
C SER A 134 -10.72 -13.78 -11.33
N SER A 135 -9.44 -13.51 -11.56
CA SER A 135 -8.89 -12.21 -11.98
C SER A 135 -9.13 -11.09 -10.97
N MET A 136 -9.43 -11.44 -9.72
CA MET A 136 -9.59 -10.45 -8.65
C MET A 136 -8.27 -9.78 -8.32
N GLN A 137 -8.35 -8.52 -7.92
CA GLN A 137 -7.20 -7.65 -7.71
C GLN A 137 -7.31 -6.92 -6.38
N SER A 138 -6.14 -6.65 -5.80
CA SER A 138 -5.97 -5.75 -4.66
C SER A 138 -4.54 -5.20 -4.65
N TYR A 139 -4.24 -4.32 -3.69
CA TYR A 139 -2.91 -3.72 -3.55
C TYR A 139 -2.17 -4.18 -2.31
N VAL A 140 -0.84 -4.09 -2.41
CA VAL A 140 0.06 -3.90 -1.27
C VAL A 140 0.79 -2.58 -1.47
N ILE A 141 0.76 -1.71 -0.48
CA ILE A 141 1.39 -0.38 -0.53
C ILE A 141 2.69 -0.37 0.27
N PHE A 142 3.71 0.29 -0.26
CA PHE A 142 4.96 0.56 0.45
C PHE A 142 5.60 1.85 -0.05
N ILE A 143 6.49 2.40 0.75
CA ILE A 143 7.19 3.64 0.49
C ILE A 143 8.66 3.31 0.22
N VAL A 144 9.21 3.79 -0.89
CA VAL A 144 10.65 3.75 -1.14
C VAL A 144 11.26 5.08 -0.71
N LYS A 145 12.21 5.00 0.20
CA LYS A 145 13.02 6.12 0.66
C LYS A 145 14.31 6.22 -0.13
N ASP A 146 14.87 7.40 -0.17
CA ASP A 146 16.25 7.64 -0.57
C ASP A 146 16.94 8.58 0.44
N GLN A 147 18.25 8.76 0.29
CA GLN A 147 19.04 9.67 1.10
C GLN A 147 19.24 11.03 0.43
N ARG A 148 18.51 11.27 -0.64
CA ARG A 148 18.62 12.49 -1.42
C ARG A 148 18.05 13.66 -0.62
N GLN A 149 18.79 14.77 -0.61
CA GLN A 149 18.23 16.03 -0.17
C GLN A 149 17.25 16.55 -1.24
N ALA A 150 16.04 16.84 -0.82
CA ALA A 150 14.98 17.38 -1.65
C ALA A 150 14.42 18.67 -1.02
N ASP A 151 13.79 19.50 -1.84
CA ASP A 151 13.18 20.75 -1.35
C ASP A 151 11.98 20.47 -0.42
N PHE A 152 11.28 19.37 -0.66
CA PHE A 152 10.08 19.00 0.10
C PHE A 152 10.15 17.55 0.54
N MET A 153 9.72 17.32 1.77
CA MET A 153 9.48 16.00 2.33
C MET A 153 7.97 15.74 2.36
N PHE A 154 7.54 14.72 1.62
CA PHE A 154 6.16 14.25 1.64
C PHE A 154 6.02 13.14 2.67
N GLN A 155 5.39 13.47 3.79
CA GLN A 155 5.12 12.48 4.84
C GLN A 155 3.81 11.77 4.55
N CYS A 156 3.86 10.45 4.36
CA CYS A 156 2.68 9.61 4.27
C CYS A 156 2.11 9.32 5.67
N SER A 157 0.79 9.29 5.77
CA SER A 157 0.07 9.10 7.04
C SER A 157 -0.21 7.61 7.32
N ASP A 158 0.78 6.76 7.18
CA ASP A 158 0.65 5.30 7.29
C ASP A 158 0.20 4.83 8.68
N HIS A 159 0.52 5.56 9.75
CA HIS A 159 -0.07 5.30 11.08
C HIS A 159 -1.58 5.55 11.07
N THR A 160 -2.05 6.61 10.42
CA THR A 160 -3.47 6.89 10.26
C THR A 160 -4.17 5.81 9.43
N TRP A 161 -3.54 5.38 8.33
CA TRP A 161 -4.10 4.29 7.51
C TRP A 161 -4.33 3.03 8.34
N GLN A 162 -3.35 2.65 9.18
CA GLN A 162 -3.50 1.48 10.06
C GLN A 162 -4.53 1.70 11.16
N ALA A 163 -4.59 2.90 11.72
CA ALA A 163 -5.54 3.21 12.77
C ALA A 163 -7.02 3.03 12.32
N TYR A 164 -7.31 3.36 11.07
CA TYR A 164 -8.65 3.19 10.48
C TYR A 164 -8.85 1.86 9.76
N ASN A 165 -7.82 1.06 9.58
CA ASN A 165 -7.91 -0.22 8.89
C ASN A 165 -8.72 -1.23 9.70
N ARG A 166 -9.84 -1.69 9.12
CA ARG A 166 -10.76 -2.64 9.74
C ARG A 166 -10.54 -4.09 9.30
N TRP A 167 -9.46 -4.35 8.57
CA TRP A 167 -9.14 -5.74 8.25
C TRP A 167 -8.81 -6.54 9.53
N PRO A 168 -9.30 -7.77 9.70
CA PRO A 168 -10.12 -8.58 8.78
C PRO A 168 -11.61 -8.40 8.97
N ASN A 169 -12.06 -7.51 9.86
CA ASN A 169 -13.45 -7.30 10.21
C ASN A 169 -13.73 -5.85 10.64
N GLN A 170 -14.76 -5.63 11.44
CA GLN A 170 -15.27 -4.30 11.82
C GLN A 170 -14.45 -3.56 12.90
N PHE A 171 -13.35 -4.15 13.40
CA PHE A 171 -12.57 -3.54 14.47
C PHE A 171 -11.41 -2.71 13.92
N SER A 172 -11.18 -1.54 14.49
CA SER A 172 -10.04 -0.67 14.23
C SER A 172 -9.55 -0.03 15.53
N LEU A 173 -8.52 0.81 15.47
CA LEU A 173 -8.06 1.54 16.66
C LEU A 173 -9.18 2.37 17.30
N TYR A 174 -10.09 2.90 16.48
CA TYR A 174 -11.18 3.79 16.91
C TYR A 174 -12.55 3.12 16.96
N ASP A 175 -12.66 1.83 16.61
CA ASP A 175 -13.91 1.13 16.56
C ASP A 175 -13.81 -0.22 17.25
N ASN A 176 -14.58 -0.38 18.32
CA ASN A 176 -14.67 -1.63 19.08
C ASN A 176 -15.71 -2.62 18.52
N GLY A 177 -16.23 -2.36 17.33
CA GLY A 177 -17.24 -3.20 16.67
C GLY A 177 -18.68 -2.88 17.06
N GLN A 178 -18.93 -1.91 17.93
CA GLN A 178 -20.27 -1.55 18.43
C GLN A 178 -20.88 -0.34 17.72
N SER A 179 -20.08 0.47 17.02
CA SER A 179 -20.54 1.71 16.41
C SER A 179 -20.14 1.79 14.93
N GLN A 180 -20.96 2.49 14.16
CA GLN A 180 -20.66 2.86 12.78
C GLN A 180 -19.72 4.07 12.69
N TRP A 181 -19.46 4.76 13.80
CA TRP A 181 -18.85 6.09 13.82
C TRP A 181 -17.51 6.17 14.54
N TYR A 182 -16.71 5.13 14.58
CA TYR A 182 -15.38 5.18 15.19
C TYR A 182 -15.36 5.68 16.64
N TRP A 183 -16.19 5.07 17.50
CA TRP A 183 -16.27 5.46 18.90
C TRP A 183 -15.57 4.44 19.80
N GLY A 184 -14.74 4.96 20.68
CA GLY A 184 -14.16 4.20 21.78
C GLY A 184 -12.93 3.38 21.38
N GLY A 185 -11.81 3.65 22.05
CA GLY A 185 -10.59 2.88 21.95
C GLY A 185 -10.73 1.49 22.56
N GLY A 186 -9.65 0.73 22.54
CA GLY A 186 -9.56 -0.59 23.18
C GLY A 186 -9.18 -1.73 22.26
N VAL A 187 -8.92 -1.41 20.98
CA VAL A 187 -8.33 -2.36 20.03
C VAL A 187 -6.90 -1.91 19.73
N GLU A 188 -5.96 -2.83 19.84
CA GLU A 188 -4.60 -2.61 19.33
C GLU A 188 -4.55 -3.00 17.86
N VAL A 189 -3.75 -2.27 17.08
CA VAL A 189 -3.55 -2.53 15.66
C VAL A 189 -2.07 -2.63 15.33
N GLY A 190 -1.73 -3.47 14.36
CA GLY A 190 -0.37 -3.68 13.90
C GLY A 190 -0.26 -3.52 12.39
N PHE A 191 0.98 -3.49 11.90
CA PHE A 191 1.28 -3.35 10.46
C PHE A 191 1.32 -4.69 9.71
N ASN A 192 1.44 -5.81 10.42
CA ASN A 192 1.54 -7.14 9.81
C ASN A 192 0.15 -7.68 9.45
N ARG A 193 -0.54 -6.97 8.57
CA ARG A 193 -1.86 -7.35 8.05
C ARG A 193 -2.20 -6.58 6.77
N PRO A 194 -3.03 -7.14 5.88
CA PRO A 194 -3.53 -6.39 4.73
C PRO A 194 -4.30 -5.14 5.14
N TYR A 195 -4.33 -4.16 4.25
CA TYR A 195 -5.32 -3.11 4.29
C TYR A 195 -6.61 -3.61 3.66
N GLY A 196 -7.71 -3.43 4.36
CA GLY A 196 -9.03 -3.73 3.83
C GLY A 196 -9.58 -2.63 2.94
N LYS A 197 -10.84 -2.77 2.57
CA LYS A 197 -11.58 -1.72 1.89
C LYS A 197 -11.60 -0.46 2.74
N TYR A 198 -11.42 0.68 2.09
CA TYR A 198 -11.61 1.96 2.74
C TYR A 198 -13.05 2.10 3.23
N CYS A 199 -13.23 2.45 4.50
CA CYS A 199 -14.52 2.36 5.17
C CYS A 199 -15.03 3.67 5.76
N GLN A 200 -14.47 4.82 5.36
CA GLN A 200 -14.96 6.12 5.81
C GLN A 200 -16.12 6.64 4.92
N ILE A 201 -15.96 7.79 4.30
CA ILE A 201 -17.05 8.48 3.60
C ILE A 201 -17.29 7.87 2.21
N LEU A 202 -16.22 7.47 1.52
CA LEU A 202 -16.27 6.95 0.17
C LEU A 202 -15.90 5.47 0.18
N ASP A 203 -16.89 4.66 0.17
CA ASP A 203 -16.76 3.20 0.14
C ASP A 203 -16.20 2.72 -1.22
N ALA A 204 -14.89 2.87 -1.41
CA ALA A 204 -14.22 2.65 -2.70
C ALA A 204 -13.48 1.31 -2.72
N PRO A 205 -14.07 0.21 -3.24
CA PRO A 205 -13.40 -1.08 -3.35
C PRO A 205 -12.19 -1.04 -4.28
N LEU A 206 -12.15 -0.11 -5.24
CA LEU A 206 -11.03 0.08 -6.16
C LEU A 206 -9.76 0.63 -5.50
N SER A 207 -9.78 0.91 -4.21
CA SER A 207 -8.61 1.29 -3.41
C SER A 207 -8.13 0.20 -2.46
N THR A 208 -8.75 -0.97 -2.48
CA THR A 208 -8.49 -2.07 -1.54
C THR A 208 -7.01 -2.44 -1.49
N GLY A 209 -6.43 -2.38 -0.31
CA GLY A 209 -5.02 -2.69 -0.06
C GLY A 209 -4.08 -1.49 -0.12
N SER A 210 -4.53 -0.32 -0.57
CA SER A 210 -3.72 0.90 -0.68
C SER A 210 -3.73 1.80 0.55
N GLY A 211 -4.25 1.31 1.68
CA GLY A 211 -4.49 2.17 2.85
C GLY A 211 -5.46 3.30 2.48
N GLU A 212 -5.15 4.50 2.89
CA GLU A 212 -5.93 5.71 2.53
C GLU A 212 -5.19 6.61 1.54
N PHE A 213 -4.07 6.14 0.98
CA PHE A 213 -3.21 6.93 0.12
C PHE A 213 -3.92 7.44 -1.14
N LEU A 214 -4.58 6.56 -1.89
CA LEU A 214 -5.20 6.94 -3.17
C LEU A 214 -6.28 8.01 -2.99
N LEU A 215 -6.97 8.00 -1.86
CA LEU A 215 -8.08 8.91 -1.62
C LEU A 215 -7.65 10.27 -1.09
N TRP A 216 -6.73 10.28 -0.11
CA TRP A 216 -6.41 11.52 0.63
C TRP A 216 -5.08 12.14 0.27
N GLU A 217 -4.08 11.34 -0.13
CA GLU A 217 -2.71 11.82 -0.28
C GLU A 217 -2.26 11.84 -1.74
N PHE A 218 -2.70 10.88 -2.54
CA PHE A 218 -2.31 10.81 -3.94
C PHE A 218 -2.68 12.07 -4.75
N PRO A 219 -3.83 12.72 -4.57
CA PRO A 219 -4.13 13.97 -5.27
C PRO A 219 -3.07 15.05 -5.08
N LEU A 220 -2.56 15.21 -3.85
CA LEU A 220 -1.50 16.17 -3.57
C LEU A 220 -0.16 15.73 -4.19
N ALA A 221 0.22 14.46 -4.04
CA ALA A 221 1.44 13.93 -4.62
C ALA A 221 1.44 14.07 -6.14
N TYR A 222 0.33 13.73 -6.79
CA TYR A 222 0.12 13.89 -8.23
C TYR A 222 0.30 15.36 -8.66
N TRP A 223 -0.32 16.29 -7.94
CA TRP A 223 -0.23 17.70 -8.24
C TRP A 223 1.19 18.24 -8.06
N MET A 224 1.87 17.92 -6.97
CA MET A 224 3.24 18.37 -6.72
C MET A 224 4.21 17.80 -7.78
N GLU A 225 4.11 16.52 -8.10
CA GLU A 225 4.95 15.91 -9.13
C GLU A 225 4.65 16.47 -10.53
N SER A 226 3.39 16.82 -10.82
CA SER A 226 3.02 17.44 -12.11
C SER A 226 3.67 18.81 -12.32
N HIS A 227 3.99 19.51 -11.24
CA HIS A 227 4.69 20.80 -11.24
C HIS A 227 6.20 20.68 -11.13
N GLY A 228 6.72 19.45 -11.02
CA GLY A 228 8.16 19.19 -10.95
C GLY A 228 8.82 19.57 -9.64
N TYR A 229 8.04 19.70 -8.53
CA TYR A 229 8.61 19.91 -7.21
C TYR A 229 9.57 18.77 -6.86
N ASP A 230 10.67 19.10 -6.21
CA ASP A 230 11.63 18.10 -5.74
C ASP A 230 11.16 17.50 -4.43
N LEU A 231 10.72 16.24 -4.49
CA LEU A 231 10.11 15.52 -3.37
C LEU A 231 10.94 14.32 -2.95
N THR A 232 11.00 14.08 -1.65
CA THR A 232 11.30 12.78 -1.06
C THR A 232 10.10 12.33 -0.22
N TYR A 233 9.88 11.02 -0.15
CA TYR A 233 8.72 10.43 0.55
C TYR A 233 9.19 9.67 1.78
N VAL A 234 8.49 9.86 2.89
CA VAL A 234 8.77 9.22 4.18
C VAL A 234 7.48 8.71 4.81
N SER A 235 7.62 7.81 5.78
CA SER A 235 6.50 7.33 6.61
C SER A 235 6.40 8.11 7.92
N ASN A 236 5.28 7.98 8.63
CA ASN A 236 5.19 8.47 10.01
C ASN A 236 6.26 7.87 10.93
N GLN A 237 6.69 6.63 10.65
CA GLN A 237 7.73 5.97 11.46
C GLN A 237 9.06 6.70 11.37
N ASP A 238 9.41 7.27 10.21
CA ASP A 238 10.65 8.01 10.03
C ASP A 238 10.69 9.25 10.91
N THR A 239 9.63 10.05 10.86
CA THR A 239 9.54 11.29 11.65
C THR A 239 9.42 11.04 13.15
N HIS A 240 8.99 9.85 13.57
CA HIS A 240 8.92 9.46 14.97
C HIS A 240 10.27 8.94 15.50
N GLN A 241 10.98 8.16 14.69
CA GLN A 241 12.24 7.53 15.08
C GLN A 241 13.46 8.43 14.86
N TYR A 242 13.41 9.28 13.83
CA TYR A 242 14.52 10.13 13.41
C TYR A 242 14.03 11.56 13.12
N PRO A 243 13.61 12.30 14.17
CA PRO A 243 13.03 13.63 13.96
C PRO A 243 14.04 14.69 13.50
N GLU A 244 15.33 14.39 13.52
CA GLU A 244 16.42 15.30 13.16
C GLU A 244 17.04 15.01 11.77
N GLU A 245 16.59 13.98 11.06
CA GLU A 245 16.99 13.67 9.68
C GLU A 245 16.09 14.37 8.66
#